data_d97ada9ee63e351cd6eb708e3fde3c70
#
_entry.id   d97ada9ee63e351cd6eb708e3fde3c70
#
_cell.length_a   1.000
_cell.length_b   1.000
_cell.length_c   1.000
_cell.angle_alpha   90.00
_cell.angle_beta   90.00
_cell.angle_gamma   90.00
#
_symmetry.space_group_name_H-M   'P 1'
#
loop_
_entity.id
_entity.type
_entity.pdbx_description
1 polymer ?
#
loop_
_entity_poly.entity_id
_entity_poly.type
_entity_poly.pdbx_seq_one_letter_code
_entity_poly.pdbx_strand_id
1 'polypeptide(L)'
;YNLTYGGTAYYKGLSFPDSICKFSPISVVEDTYDTRTVGFFGQEIGRSLGARLDLDGNFCLSTKLNMMTPRFRFPPDEARARNLWQFSPCSISYFKEYIGELQTNCLVDSYGNQYPENLHEYLRELPGDTYGADQQCRLTNGQNSYVCRDLIMDYSTICRGMPCFVPETGSCALLLPADGTLCGNHSKCNQGVCEADVTAPAAV
;
A
#
# COMPACT_ATOMS: atom_id res chain seq x y z
N TYR A 1 7.20 18.27 1.34
CA TYR A 1 8.66 18.06 1.29
C TYR A 1 8.92 16.70 0.65
N ASN A 2 9.74 16.63 -0.39
CA ASN A 2 10.15 15.38 -1.01
C ASN A 2 11.38 14.83 -0.31
N LEU A 3 11.44 13.52 -0.06
CA LEU A 3 12.66 12.86 0.41
C LEU A 3 13.72 12.91 -0.68
N THR A 4 14.88 13.48 -0.37
CA THR A 4 16.02 13.55 -1.29
C THR A 4 17.23 12.85 -0.69
N TYR A 5 17.87 11.98 -1.46
CA TYR A 5 19.17 11.41 -1.13
C TYR A 5 20.13 11.69 -2.28
N GLY A 6 21.29 12.29 -1.96
CA GLY A 6 22.27 12.68 -2.96
C GLY A 6 21.75 13.68 -4.00
N GLY A 7 20.77 14.53 -3.63
CA GLY A 7 20.17 15.52 -4.54
C GLY A 7 19.12 14.97 -5.50
N THR A 8 18.76 13.69 -5.39
CA THR A 8 17.78 13.03 -6.27
C THR A 8 16.49 12.74 -5.51
N ALA A 9 15.35 13.27 -5.99
CA ALA A 9 14.03 13.17 -5.34
C ALA A 9 13.24 11.90 -5.76
N TYR A 10 13.91 10.74 -5.87
CA TYR A 10 13.25 9.51 -6.37
C TYR A 10 12.86 8.51 -5.28
N TYR A 11 13.20 8.78 -4.03
CA TYR A 11 12.93 7.86 -2.94
C TYR A 11 11.66 8.25 -2.21
N LYS A 12 10.69 7.34 -2.17
CA LYS A 12 9.45 7.49 -1.40
C LYS A 12 9.59 6.94 0.03
N GLY A 13 10.67 6.23 0.30
CA GLY A 13 11.03 5.72 1.61
C GLY A 13 12.52 5.50 1.73
N LEU A 14 13.00 5.49 2.97
CA LEU A 14 14.39 5.20 3.32
C LEU A 14 14.41 4.47 4.66
N SER A 15 15.09 3.34 4.69
CA SER A 15 15.37 2.56 5.89
C SER A 15 16.78 1.98 5.84
N PHE A 16 17.32 1.68 7.01
CA PHE A 16 18.53 0.87 7.08
C PHE A 16 18.20 -0.60 6.82
N PRO A 17 18.85 -1.27 5.86
CA PRO A 17 18.65 -2.69 5.66
C PRO A 17 19.11 -3.47 6.88
N ASP A 18 18.51 -4.64 7.13
CA ASP A 18 18.89 -5.54 8.22
C ASP A 18 18.94 -4.84 9.59
N SER A 19 17.99 -3.96 9.90
CA SER A 19 18.07 -3.06 11.05
C SER A 19 17.10 -3.37 12.18
N ILE A 20 16.06 -4.12 11.96
CA ILE A 20 15.10 -4.50 13.02
C ILE A 20 15.84 -5.29 14.11
N CYS A 21 15.57 -4.96 15.37
CA CYS A 21 16.24 -5.45 16.56
C CYS A 21 17.74 -5.09 16.66
N LYS A 22 18.23 -4.17 15.82
CA LYS A 22 19.59 -3.61 15.90
C LYS A 22 19.59 -2.15 16.32
N PHE A 23 20.74 -1.50 16.25
CA PHE A 23 20.98 -0.17 16.81
C PHE A 23 20.16 0.97 16.17
N SER A 24 19.73 0.85 14.93
CA SER A 24 19.03 1.93 14.21
C SER A 24 17.81 1.43 13.39
N PRO A 25 16.77 0.92 14.05
CA PRO A 25 15.57 0.43 13.35
C PRO A 25 14.65 1.59 12.98
N ILE A 26 15.15 2.54 12.18
CA ILE A 26 14.42 3.74 11.78
C ILE A 26 14.11 3.65 10.28
N SER A 27 12.85 3.92 9.96
CA SER A 27 12.40 4.10 8.58
C SER A 27 11.69 5.44 8.46
N VAL A 28 11.88 6.11 7.32
CA VAL A 28 11.18 7.34 6.95
C VAL A 28 10.47 7.10 5.64
N VAL A 29 9.20 7.46 5.55
CA VAL A 29 8.38 7.30 4.34
C VAL A 29 7.71 8.63 4.05
N GLU A 30 7.72 9.01 2.76
CA GLU A 30 6.98 10.16 2.27
C GLU A 30 5.51 9.79 2.12
N ASP A 31 4.62 10.55 2.77
CA ASP A 31 3.19 10.41 2.56
C ASP A 31 2.79 11.07 1.23
N THR A 32 2.24 10.27 0.33
CA THR A 32 1.74 10.69 -0.97
C THR A 32 0.25 10.99 -0.95
N TYR A 33 -0.38 10.93 0.23
CA TYR A 33 -1.84 11.10 0.43
C TYR A 33 -2.69 10.15 -0.43
N ASP A 34 -2.14 9.00 -0.76
CA ASP A 34 -2.84 7.92 -1.45
C ASP A 34 -2.39 6.55 -0.91
N THR A 35 -3.08 5.50 -1.33
CA THR A 35 -2.85 4.14 -0.84
C THR A 35 -1.46 3.57 -1.18
N ARG A 36 -0.72 4.18 -2.13
CA ARG A 36 0.68 3.79 -2.44
C ARG A 36 1.61 4.02 -1.25
N THR A 37 1.28 4.97 -0.37
CA THR A 37 2.04 5.19 0.89
C THR A 37 2.16 3.91 1.70
N VAL A 38 1.09 3.10 1.78
CA VAL A 38 1.11 1.80 2.48
C VAL A 38 2.13 0.84 1.85
N GLY A 39 2.20 0.81 0.51
CA GLY A 39 3.20 0.04 -0.21
C GLY A 39 4.63 0.49 0.10
N PHE A 40 4.88 1.79 0.19
CA PHE A 40 6.20 2.32 0.57
C PHE A 40 6.56 1.97 2.01
N PHE A 41 5.61 2.04 2.95
CA PHE A 41 5.81 1.54 4.31
C PHE A 41 6.17 0.06 4.32
N GLY A 42 5.43 -0.76 3.60
CA GLY A 42 5.71 -2.19 3.47
C GLY A 42 7.11 -2.48 2.93
N GLN A 43 7.55 -1.72 1.91
CA GLN A 43 8.89 -1.85 1.35
C GLN A 43 9.98 -1.53 2.38
N GLU A 44 9.81 -0.46 3.16
CA GLU A 44 10.81 -0.07 4.14
C GLU A 44 10.85 -1.03 5.34
N ILE A 45 9.71 -1.55 5.79
CA ILE A 45 9.65 -2.64 6.77
C ILE A 45 10.34 -3.89 6.21
N GLY A 46 10.04 -4.27 4.96
CA GLY A 46 10.68 -5.39 4.29
C GLY A 46 12.19 -5.26 4.23
N ARG A 47 12.70 -4.07 3.87
CA ARG A 47 14.12 -3.76 3.84
C ARG A 47 14.76 -3.88 5.22
N SER A 48 14.11 -3.35 6.24
CA SER A 48 14.58 -3.44 7.63
C SER A 48 14.63 -4.88 8.15
N LEU A 49 13.79 -5.77 7.59
CA LEU A 49 13.79 -7.22 7.83
C LEU A 49 14.70 -8.01 6.87
N GLY A 50 15.60 -7.34 6.15
CA GLY A 50 16.59 -7.98 5.29
C GLY A 50 16.14 -8.29 3.87
N ALA A 51 14.90 -7.96 3.46
CA ALA A 51 14.48 -8.23 2.10
C ALA A 51 15.14 -7.29 1.10
N ARG A 52 15.58 -7.88 -0.02
CA ARG A 52 15.97 -7.15 -1.22
C ARG A 52 14.76 -6.91 -2.12
N LEU A 53 14.90 -6.00 -3.05
CA LEU A 53 13.88 -5.83 -4.08
C LEU A 53 13.77 -7.09 -4.94
N ASP A 54 12.57 -7.35 -5.45
CA ASP A 54 12.36 -8.46 -6.40
C ASP A 54 13.21 -8.24 -7.66
N LEU A 55 13.90 -9.27 -8.14
CA LEU A 55 14.97 -9.29 -9.15
C LEU A 55 16.32 -8.72 -8.71
N ASP A 56 16.47 -8.21 -7.51
CA ASP A 56 17.76 -7.75 -7.01
C ASP A 56 18.54 -8.92 -6.39
N GLY A 57 19.26 -9.67 -7.23
CA GLY A 57 20.02 -10.85 -6.84
C GLY A 57 19.16 -12.04 -6.41
N ASN A 58 17.88 -12.08 -6.79
CA ASN A 58 16.95 -13.17 -6.53
C ASN A 58 16.10 -13.49 -7.78
N PHE A 59 15.34 -14.58 -7.73
CA PHE A 59 14.55 -15.09 -8.86
C PHE A 59 13.08 -14.60 -8.88
N CYS A 60 12.65 -13.82 -7.89
CA CYS A 60 11.30 -13.31 -7.84
C CYS A 60 11.09 -12.19 -8.86
N LEU A 61 10.09 -12.36 -9.72
CA LEU A 61 9.88 -11.46 -10.85
C LEU A 61 9.16 -10.17 -10.42
N SER A 62 9.75 -9.02 -10.71
CA SER A 62 9.12 -7.70 -10.46
C SER A 62 7.81 -7.49 -11.24
N THR A 63 7.58 -8.23 -12.33
CA THR A 63 6.34 -8.22 -13.11
C THR A 63 5.15 -8.84 -12.37
N LYS A 64 5.39 -9.54 -11.27
CA LYS A 64 4.34 -10.04 -10.36
C LYS A 64 3.77 -8.94 -9.48
N LEU A 65 4.48 -7.82 -9.33
CA LEU A 65 4.10 -6.64 -8.55
C LEU A 65 3.90 -6.94 -7.05
N ASN A 66 4.70 -7.83 -6.47
CA ASN A 66 4.70 -8.00 -5.01
C ASN A 66 5.24 -6.75 -4.31
N MET A 67 5.05 -6.67 -2.98
CA MET A 67 5.39 -5.53 -2.13
C MET A 67 6.81 -5.00 -2.38
N MET A 68 7.80 -5.87 -2.57
CA MET A 68 9.20 -5.51 -2.84
C MET A 68 9.51 -5.27 -4.32
N THR A 69 8.50 -4.96 -5.16
CA THR A 69 8.74 -4.60 -6.56
C THR A 69 9.56 -3.29 -6.66
N PRO A 70 10.60 -3.21 -7.52
CA PRO A 70 11.44 -2.01 -7.60
C PRO A 70 10.73 -0.78 -8.17
N ARG A 71 9.62 -0.98 -8.86
CA ARG A 71 8.83 0.13 -9.45
C ARG A 71 7.35 -0.16 -9.33
N PHE A 72 6.63 0.73 -8.69
CA PHE A 72 5.18 0.69 -8.68
C PHE A 72 4.62 0.81 -10.11
N ARG A 73 3.64 -0.03 -10.42
CA ARG A 73 2.81 0.04 -11.62
C ARG A 73 1.38 -0.29 -11.25
N PHE A 74 0.42 0.35 -11.90
CA PHE A 74 -0.98 -0.03 -11.74
C PHE A 74 -1.18 -1.46 -12.25
N PRO A 75 -1.81 -2.33 -11.45
CA PRO A 75 -1.94 -3.74 -11.79
C PRO A 75 -2.91 -3.93 -12.97
N PRO A 76 -2.53 -4.71 -13.98
CA PRO A 76 -3.40 -4.96 -15.15
C PRO A 76 -4.52 -5.96 -14.85
N ASP A 77 -4.39 -6.75 -13.81
CA ASP A 77 -5.33 -7.80 -13.42
C ASP A 77 -5.43 -7.93 -11.89
N GLU A 78 -6.42 -8.68 -11.42
CA GLU A 78 -6.69 -8.87 -10.00
C GLU A 78 -5.58 -9.63 -9.26
N ALA A 79 -4.95 -10.60 -9.92
CA ALA A 79 -3.87 -11.36 -9.29
C ALA A 79 -2.69 -10.45 -8.93
N ARG A 80 -2.32 -9.53 -9.85
CA ARG A 80 -1.27 -8.55 -9.58
C ARG A 80 -1.73 -7.45 -8.62
N ALA A 81 -3.03 -7.13 -8.61
CA ALA A 81 -3.59 -6.20 -7.62
C ALA A 81 -3.41 -6.73 -6.21
N ARG A 82 -3.76 -7.99 -5.95
CA ARG A 82 -3.54 -8.63 -4.63
C ARG A 82 -2.07 -8.73 -4.27
N ASN A 83 -1.20 -8.96 -5.25
CA ASN A 83 0.24 -9.07 -5.00
C ASN A 83 0.86 -7.77 -4.47
N LEU A 84 0.31 -6.60 -4.79
CA LEU A 84 0.79 -5.33 -4.24
C LEU A 84 0.77 -5.30 -2.70
N TRP A 85 -0.10 -6.11 -2.09
CA TRP A 85 -0.27 -6.20 -0.63
C TRP A 85 0.45 -7.40 -0.02
N GLN A 86 1.23 -8.13 -0.79
CA GLN A 86 1.89 -9.36 -0.36
C GLN A 86 3.39 -9.30 -0.63
N PHE A 87 4.16 -9.82 0.30
CA PHE A 87 5.57 -10.08 0.08
C PHE A 87 5.78 -11.30 -0.83
N SER A 88 6.77 -11.22 -1.71
CA SER A 88 7.15 -12.35 -2.55
C SER A 88 7.72 -13.51 -1.73
N PRO A 89 7.77 -14.74 -2.27
CA PRO A 89 8.46 -15.85 -1.62
C PRO A 89 9.93 -15.56 -1.31
N CYS A 90 10.61 -14.74 -2.15
CA CYS A 90 11.97 -14.30 -1.89
C CYS A 90 12.04 -13.41 -0.66
N SER A 91 11.15 -12.45 -0.53
CA SER A 91 11.08 -11.58 0.65
C SER A 91 10.84 -12.39 1.93
N ILE A 92 9.91 -13.35 1.88
CA ILE A 92 9.61 -14.23 3.02
C ILE A 92 10.84 -15.09 3.39
N SER A 93 11.63 -15.53 2.39
CA SER A 93 12.86 -16.27 2.64
C SER A 93 13.90 -15.40 3.36
N TYR A 94 14.08 -14.16 2.92
CA TYR A 94 14.97 -13.21 3.60
C TYR A 94 14.52 -12.93 5.03
N PHE A 95 13.22 -12.77 5.28
CA PHE A 95 12.72 -12.58 6.65
C PHE A 95 13.03 -13.78 7.55
N LYS A 96 12.84 -15.00 7.06
CA LYS A 96 13.14 -16.23 7.83
C LYS A 96 14.62 -16.33 8.17
N GLU A 97 15.48 -16.03 7.21
CA GLU A 97 16.93 -16.03 7.39
C GLU A 97 17.32 -14.97 8.43
N TYR A 98 16.91 -13.72 8.22
CA TYR A 98 17.25 -12.60 9.09
C TYR A 98 16.75 -12.80 10.53
N ILE A 99 15.48 -13.19 10.71
CA ILE A 99 14.89 -13.42 12.04
C ILE A 99 15.58 -14.61 12.73
N GLY A 100 15.94 -15.64 11.96
CA GLY A 100 16.64 -16.81 12.48
C GLY A 100 18.07 -16.52 12.99
N GLU A 101 18.72 -15.46 12.47
CA GLU A 101 20.06 -15.04 12.86
C GLU A 101 20.08 -14.03 14.04
N LEU A 102 18.91 -13.53 14.46
CA LEU A 102 18.84 -12.58 15.56
C LEU A 102 19.24 -13.23 16.89
N GLN A 103 20.28 -12.70 17.53
CA GLN A 103 20.68 -13.12 18.87
C GLN A 103 19.67 -12.73 19.94
N THR A 104 19.04 -11.57 19.77
CA THR A 104 17.94 -11.07 20.60
C THR A 104 16.78 -10.73 19.67
N ASN A 105 15.68 -11.46 19.80
CA ASN A 105 14.51 -11.27 18.97
C ASN A 105 13.54 -10.27 19.65
N CYS A 106 13.65 -9.00 19.29
CA CYS A 106 12.75 -7.95 19.79
C CYS A 106 11.32 -8.01 19.22
N LEU A 107 11.08 -8.89 18.25
CA LEU A 107 9.75 -9.12 17.67
C LEU A 107 8.91 -10.09 18.51
N VAL A 108 9.55 -10.82 19.43
CA VAL A 108 8.83 -11.62 20.42
C VAL A 108 8.51 -10.70 21.60
N ASP A 109 7.25 -10.36 21.73
CA ASP A 109 6.75 -9.39 22.69
C ASP A 109 7.05 -9.78 24.13
N SER A 110 7.89 -8.97 24.80
CA SER A 110 8.11 -9.01 26.24
C SER A 110 7.26 -7.94 26.98
N TYR A 111 6.61 -7.05 26.26
CA TYR A 111 5.84 -5.94 26.77
C TYR A 111 4.34 -6.22 26.64
N GLY A 112 3.84 -7.25 27.30
CA GLY A 112 2.44 -7.65 27.29
C GLY A 112 1.44 -6.60 26.78
N ASN A 113 0.61 -6.97 25.89
CA ASN A 113 -0.63 -6.32 25.37
C ASN A 113 -0.87 -4.82 25.66
N GLN A 114 0.13 -3.97 25.49
CA GLN A 114 -0.05 -2.52 25.52
C GLN A 114 -0.42 -1.96 24.14
N TYR A 115 -1.32 -2.65 23.41
CA TYR A 115 -2.02 -1.99 22.34
C TYR A 115 -2.96 -0.94 22.95
N PRO A 116 -3.05 0.27 22.40
CA PRO A 116 -4.07 1.21 22.80
C PRO A 116 -5.43 0.48 22.77
N GLU A 117 -6.18 0.49 23.90
CA GLU A 117 -7.47 -0.20 24.02
C GLU A 117 -8.45 0.17 22.88
N ASN A 118 -8.25 1.34 22.27
CA ASN A 118 -9.06 1.87 21.17
C ASN A 118 -8.56 1.48 19.77
N LEU A 119 -7.45 0.74 19.61
CA LEU A 119 -6.98 0.33 18.28
C LEU A 119 -8.05 -0.47 17.51
N HIS A 120 -8.83 -1.30 18.21
CA HIS A 120 -9.94 -2.04 17.62
C HIS A 120 -11.04 -1.14 17.05
N GLU A 121 -11.21 0.06 17.56
CA GLU A 121 -12.18 1.03 17.06
C GLU A 121 -11.75 1.59 15.71
N TYR A 122 -10.46 1.92 15.57
CA TYR A 122 -9.88 2.39 14.30
C TYR A 122 -9.80 1.30 13.21
N LEU A 123 -9.81 0.02 13.58
CA LEU A 123 -9.78 -1.10 12.63
C LEU A 123 -11.16 -1.49 12.10
N ARG A 124 -12.25 -0.89 12.60
CA ARG A 124 -13.62 -1.22 12.19
C ARG A 124 -14.03 -0.54 10.89
N GLU A 125 -13.51 0.66 10.63
CA GLU A 125 -13.82 1.43 9.44
C GLU A 125 -12.63 1.40 8.48
N LEU A 126 -12.91 1.00 7.25
CA LEU A 126 -11.88 1.06 6.20
C LEU A 126 -11.71 2.51 5.72
N PRO A 127 -10.51 2.91 5.30
CA PRO A 127 -10.27 4.29 4.84
C PRO A 127 -11.22 4.74 3.72
N GLY A 128 -11.63 3.82 2.83
CA GLY A 128 -12.58 4.10 1.77
C GLY A 128 -14.03 4.29 2.23
N ASP A 129 -14.39 3.80 3.43
CA ASP A 129 -15.68 4.09 4.06
C ASP A 129 -15.72 5.52 4.58
N THR A 130 -14.62 5.98 5.17
CA THR A 130 -14.49 7.35 5.70
C THR A 130 -14.27 8.36 4.58
N TYR A 131 -13.42 8.04 3.60
CA TYR A 131 -13.05 8.92 2.50
C TYR A 131 -13.56 8.35 1.18
N GLY A 132 -14.72 8.82 0.71
CA GLY A 132 -15.27 8.42 -0.58
C GLY A 132 -14.34 8.75 -1.77
N ALA A 133 -14.58 8.12 -2.91
CA ALA A 133 -13.71 8.19 -4.09
C ALA A 133 -13.32 9.63 -4.52
N ASP A 134 -14.29 10.56 -4.61
CA ASP A 134 -13.99 11.96 -4.96
C ASP A 134 -13.16 12.66 -3.89
N GLN A 135 -13.33 12.28 -2.62
CA GLN A 135 -12.55 12.86 -1.52
C GLN A 135 -11.11 12.37 -1.56
N GLN A 136 -10.88 11.11 -1.90
CA GLN A 136 -9.52 10.58 -2.11
C GLN A 136 -8.82 11.31 -3.26
N CYS A 137 -9.52 11.58 -4.39
CA CYS A 137 -8.98 12.42 -5.45
C CYS A 137 -8.58 13.81 -4.95
N ARG A 138 -9.42 14.46 -4.11
CA ARG A 138 -9.13 15.78 -3.54
C ARG A 138 -7.97 15.79 -2.58
N LEU A 139 -7.80 14.75 -1.76
CA LEU A 139 -6.68 14.64 -0.84
C LEU A 139 -5.35 14.60 -1.58
N THR A 140 -5.30 13.92 -2.73
CA THR A 140 -4.08 13.75 -3.52
C THR A 140 -3.81 14.93 -4.47
N ASN A 141 -4.85 15.42 -5.17
CA ASN A 141 -4.69 16.37 -6.29
C ASN A 141 -5.30 17.75 -6.02
N GLY A 142 -5.76 18.01 -4.78
CA GLY A 142 -6.37 19.28 -4.39
C GLY A 142 -7.89 19.36 -4.59
N GLN A 143 -8.49 20.42 -4.03
CA GLN A 143 -9.95 20.55 -3.81
C GLN A 143 -10.82 20.46 -5.08
N ASN A 144 -10.27 20.80 -6.23
CA ASN A 144 -10.98 20.75 -7.51
C ASN A 144 -10.87 19.39 -8.22
N SER A 145 -10.25 18.40 -7.57
CA SER A 145 -10.15 17.04 -8.09
C SER A 145 -11.41 16.22 -7.83
N TYR A 146 -11.70 15.31 -8.74
CA TYR A 146 -12.84 14.38 -8.69
C TYR A 146 -12.54 13.13 -9.52
N VAL A 147 -13.34 12.10 -9.37
CA VAL A 147 -13.22 10.88 -10.17
C VAL A 147 -13.71 11.13 -11.60
N CYS A 148 -12.89 10.85 -12.59
CA CYS A 148 -13.21 10.94 -14.01
C CYS A 148 -14.09 9.76 -14.44
N ARG A 149 -15.37 9.79 -14.09
CA ARG A 149 -16.32 8.69 -14.29
C ARG A 149 -16.52 8.29 -15.75
N ASP A 150 -16.41 9.26 -16.65
CA ASP A 150 -16.56 9.04 -18.10
C ASP A 150 -15.46 8.13 -18.70
N LEU A 151 -14.35 7.96 -18.00
CA LEU A 151 -13.27 7.06 -18.38
C LEU A 151 -13.41 5.64 -17.82
N ILE A 152 -14.42 5.39 -17.00
CA ILE A 152 -14.64 4.11 -16.33
C ILE A 152 -15.70 3.31 -17.08
N MET A 153 -15.28 2.32 -17.87
CA MET A 153 -16.18 1.43 -18.61
C MET A 153 -16.77 0.34 -17.69
N ASP A 154 -15.95 -0.16 -16.78
CA ASP A 154 -16.32 -1.15 -15.76
C ASP A 154 -15.90 -0.65 -14.38
N TYR A 155 -16.88 -0.35 -13.54
CA TYR A 155 -16.65 0.27 -12.25
C TYR A 155 -15.90 -0.65 -11.27
N SER A 156 -15.95 -1.97 -11.47
CA SER A 156 -15.17 -2.93 -10.68
C SER A 156 -13.65 -2.75 -10.83
N THR A 157 -13.22 -2.15 -11.93
CA THR A 157 -11.80 -1.95 -12.24
C THR A 157 -11.16 -0.81 -11.47
N ILE A 158 -11.94 0.08 -10.84
CA ILE A 158 -11.40 1.24 -10.11
C ILE A 158 -10.46 0.83 -8.99
N CYS A 159 -10.66 -0.35 -8.37
CA CYS A 159 -9.82 -0.84 -7.30
C CYS A 159 -8.35 -1.07 -7.73
N ARG A 160 -8.11 -1.20 -9.02
CA ARG A 160 -6.76 -1.34 -9.61
C ARG A 160 -6.16 -0.02 -10.08
N GLY A 161 -6.99 1.00 -10.23
CA GLY A 161 -6.57 2.34 -10.65
C GLY A 161 -7.78 3.21 -10.91
N MET A 162 -8.04 4.14 -10.01
CA MET A 162 -9.14 5.08 -10.08
C MET A 162 -8.68 6.36 -10.80
N PRO A 163 -9.30 6.74 -11.94
CA PRO A 163 -8.92 7.95 -12.65
C PRO A 163 -9.42 9.20 -11.90
N CYS A 164 -8.50 10.01 -11.42
CA CYS A 164 -8.75 11.29 -10.76
C CYS A 164 -8.34 12.47 -11.64
N PHE A 165 -9.17 13.49 -11.70
CA PHE A 165 -8.85 14.73 -12.38
C PHE A 165 -7.71 15.46 -11.66
N VAL A 166 -6.70 15.88 -12.42
CA VAL A 166 -5.57 16.66 -11.93
C VAL A 166 -5.71 18.08 -12.44
N PRO A 167 -6.11 19.04 -11.58
CA PRO A 167 -6.38 20.42 -12.01
C PRO A 167 -5.19 21.12 -12.67
N GLU A 168 -3.97 20.82 -12.21
CA GLU A 168 -2.74 21.41 -12.71
C GLU A 168 -2.46 21.07 -14.18
N THR A 169 -2.83 19.87 -14.62
CA THR A 169 -2.60 19.39 -15.98
C THR A 169 -3.85 19.39 -16.85
N GLY A 170 -5.03 19.59 -16.25
CA GLY A 170 -6.32 19.49 -16.93
C GLY A 170 -6.65 18.08 -17.47
N SER A 171 -6.02 17.04 -16.91
CA SER A 171 -6.16 15.66 -17.37
C SER A 171 -6.45 14.72 -16.19
N CYS A 172 -6.85 13.48 -16.48
CA CYS A 172 -7.07 12.47 -15.46
C CYS A 172 -5.84 11.57 -15.32
N ALA A 173 -5.40 11.35 -14.07
CA ALA A 173 -4.34 10.42 -13.73
C ALA A 173 -4.87 9.33 -12.81
N LEU A 174 -4.26 8.14 -12.87
CA LEU A 174 -4.65 7.04 -12.01
C LEU A 174 -4.15 7.23 -10.58
N LEU A 175 -5.01 6.92 -9.62
CA LEU A 175 -4.74 6.84 -8.20
C LEU A 175 -5.10 5.43 -7.72
N LEU A 176 -4.35 4.88 -6.78
CA LEU A 176 -4.71 3.61 -6.15
C LEU A 176 -5.71 3.88 -5.02
N PRO A 177 -6.97 3.45 -5.12
CA PRO A 177 -7.97 3.76 -4.11
C PRO A 177 -7.74 2.97 -2.83
N ALA A 178 -8.26 3.48 -1.73
CA ALA A 178 -8.21 2.84 -0.43
C ALA A 178 -9.17 1.65 -0.35
N ASP A 179 -8.84 0.68 0.51
CA ASP A 179 -9.77 -0.39 0.87
C ASP A 179 -11.04 0.21 1.48
N GLY A 180 -12.20 -0.36 1.15
CA GLY A 180 -13.51 0.17 1.50
C GLY A 180 -14.13 1.10 0.44
N THR A 181 -13.37 1.55 -0.58
CA THR A 181 -13.91 2.37 -1.66
C THR A 181 -14.98 1.59 -2.44
N LEU A 182 -16.16 2.19 -2.62
CA LEU A 182 -17.25 1.57 -3.38
C LEU A 182 -16.83 1.36 -4.84
N CYS A 183 -16.97 0.15 -5.34
CA CYS A 183 -16.61 -0.27 -6.70
C CYS A 183 -17.76 -0.95 -7.45
N GLY A 184 -18.95 -0.97 -6.88
CA GLY A 184 -20.16 -1.56 -7.46
C GLY A 184 -21.32 -1.50 -6.48
N ASN A 185 -22.45 -2.09 -6.86
CA ASN A 185 -23.59 -2.20 -5.97
C ASN A 185 -23.24 -3.24 -4.86
N HIS A 186 -23.23 -2.80 -3.60
CA HIS A 186 -22.83 -3.61 -2.44
C HIS A 186 -21.44 -4.27 -2.61
N SER A 187 -20.51 -3.56 -3.26
CA SER A 187 -19.14 -4.05 -3.46
C SER A 187 -18.13 -2.95 -3.11
N LYS A 188 -17.04 -3.36 -2.47
CA LYS A 188 -15.97 -2.49 -2.02
C LYS A 188 -14.61 -3.01 -2.48
N CYS A 189 -13.67 -2.10 -2.63
CA CYS A 189 -12.28 -2.45 -2.87
C CYS A 189 -11.67 -3.11 -1.63
N ASN A 190 -11.02 -4.23 -1.84
CA ASN A 190 -10.25 -4.95 -0.85
C ASN A 190 -8.95 -5.44 -1.50
N GLN A 191 -7.81 -4.91 -1.05
CA GLN A 191 -6.49 -5.22 -1.59
C GLN A 191 -6.44 -5.14 -3.14
N GLY A 192 -7.00 -4.06 -3.68
CA GLY A 192 -7.01 -3.79 -5.12
C GLY A 192 -8.02 -4.59 -5.94
N VAL A 193 -8.90 -5.37 -5.32
CA VAL A 193 -9.95 -6.15 -5.97
C VAL A 193 -11.33 -5.68 -5.51
N CYS A 194 -12.30 -5.66 -6.42
CA CYS A 194 -13.69 -5.34 -6.11
C CYS A 194 -14.40 -6.58 -5.59
N GLU A 195 -14.78 -6.60 -4.33
CA GLU A 195 -15.43 -7.73 -3.67
C GLU A 195 -16.78 -7.33 -3.08
N ALA A 196 -17.69 -8.30 -2.97
CA ALA A 196 -18.98 -8.08 -2.32
C ALA A 196 -18.77 -7.67 -0.86
N ASP A 197 -19.47 -6.63 -0.42
CA ASP A 197 -19.47 -6.19 0.97
C ASP A 197 -20.34 -7.14 1.80
N VAL A 198 -19.71 -8.06 2.49
CA VAL A 198 -20.39 -9.06 3.35
C VAL A 198 -21.06 -8.43 4.59
N THR A 199 -20.78 -7.16 4.87
CA THR A 199 -21.37 -6.41 5.97
C THR A 199 -22.63 -5.65 5.55
N ALA A 200 -22.88 -5.52 4.24
CA ALA A 200 -24.08 -4.87 3.73
C ALA A 200 -25.33 -5.72 4.10
N PRO A 201 -26.39 -5.10 4.64
CA PRO A 201 -27.64 -5.82 4.90
C PRO A 201 -28.15 -6.43 3.58
N ALA A 202 -28.57 -7.69 3.62
CA ALA A 202 -29.19 -8.33 2.47
C ALA A 202 -30.32 -7.43 1.94
N ALA A 203 -30.32 -7.14 0.65
CA ALA A 203 -31.40 -6.38 0.02
C ALA A 203 -32.70 -7.20 0.23
N VAL A 204 -33.68 -6.59 0.96
CA VAL A 204 -35.01 -7.16 1.22
C VAL A 204 -35.85 -7.00 -0.04
#